data_2142efc1af8d20201d3fe8e6aeecaa34
#
_entry.id   2142efc1af8d20201d3fe8e6aeecaa34
#
_cell.length_a   1.000
_cell.length_b   1.000
_cell.length_c   1.000
_cell.angle_alpha   90.00
_cell.angle_beta   90.00
_cell.angle_gamma   90.00
#
_symmetry.space_group_name_H-M   'P 1'
#
loop_
_entity.id
_entity.type
_entity.pdbx_description
1 polymer ?
#
loop_
_entity_poly.entity_id
_entity_poly.type
_entity_poly.pdbx_seq_one_letter_code
_entity_poly.pdbx_strand_id
1 'polypeptide(L)'
;MKNRLLSYGIISLVLGLTSCHTNDSVKFQFDSKKIVSGKKIAIKDIAPQLPTDWDEYDYVTIEFRSTTPQRFQLGFTTDSGYNELRLISYVPNAWNKLTIPLRFFRELPVAKHDIAATSNQPRITGWINLGGKRGPLTGVDSIGIRMRAPIDNPTIELRSIALSKDDPGDRYLENKPAFDKFGQWNLGDYEGKIYSEEQLQKEWLQEETEINETENFNYSRYGGYLNKRVKSTGFFRTEQIDDRWWLIDPDGYLFLSYGVDCVEIGRASCRERV
;
A
#
# COMPACT_ATOMS: atom_id res chain seq x y z
N MET A 1 -64.30 48.04 -21.81
CA MET A 1 -63.06 48.32 -21.12
C MET A 1 -62.44 46.99 -20.80
N LYS A 2 -61.41 46.58 -21.55
CA LYS A 2 -60.74 45.28 -21.40
C LYS A 2 -59.34 45.55 -20.80
N ASN A 3 -59.14 45.12 -19.57
CA ASN A 3 -57.82 45.15 -18.93
C ASN A 3 -57.03 43.92 -19.39
N ARG A 4 -55.90 44.14 -20.04
CA ARG A 4 -54.88 43.12 -20.34
C ARG A 4 -53.83 43.16 -19.22
N LEU A 5 -53.75 42.08 -18.47
CA LEU A 5 -52.64 41.79 -17.54
C LEU A 5 -51.50 41.23 -18.36
N LEU A 6 -50.35 41.93 -18.36
CA LEU A 6 -49.06 41.40 -18.85
C LEU A 6 -48.42 40.55 -17.76
N SER A 7 -48.29 39.28 -18.07
CA SER A 7 -47.47 38.36 -17.23
C SER A 7 -46.03 38.42 -17.68
N TYR A 8 -45.12 38.92 -16.79
CA TYR A 8 -43.71 38.84 -16.97
C TYR A 8 -43.20 37.48 -16.46
N GLY A 9 -42.85 36.59 -17.40
CA GLY A 9 -42.19 35.33 -17.11
C GLY A 9 -40.70 35.62 -16.78
N ILE A 10 -40.31 35.37 -15.54
CA ILE A 10 -38.90 35.33 -15.13
C ILE A 10 -38.33 33.97 -15.56
N ILE A 11 -37.52 34.00 -16.63
CA ILE A 11 -36.71 32.86 -17.03
C ILE A 11 -35.50 32.82 -16.10
N SER A 12 -35.54 31.93 -15.11
CA SER A 12 -34.41 31.63 -14.24
C SER A 12 -33.44 30.75 -15.01
N LEU A 13 -32.35 31.35 -15.50
CA LEU A 13 -31.26 30.60 -16.15
C LEU A 13 -30.46 29.89 -15.06
N VAL A 14 -30.75 28.63 -14.82
CA VAL A 14 -29.91 27.78 -13.97
C VAL A 14 -28.67 27.41 -14.77
N LEU A 15 -27.61 28.17 -14.57
CA LEU A 15 -26.26 27.75 -15.00
C LEU A 15 -25.84 26.55 -14.17
N GLY A 16 -26.09 25.38 -14.70
CA GLY A 16 -25.51 24.14 -14.19
C GLY A 16 -23.98 24.19 -14.38
N LEU A 17 -23.28 24.50 -13.31
CA LEU A 17 -21.84 24.25 -13.21
C LEU A 17 -21.65 22.74 -13.19
N THR A 18 -21.57 22.11 -14.36
CA THR A 18 -21.00 20.77 -14.50
C THR A 18 -19.53 20.89 -14.19
N SER A 19 -19.18 20.66 -12.92
CA SER A 19 -17.82 20.38 -12.52
C SER A 19 -17.37 19.13 -13.26
N CYS A 20 -16.72 19.30 -14.39
CA CYS A 20 -15.99 18.25 -15.05
C CYS A 20 -14.81 17.91 -14.11
N HIS A 21 -14.99 16.97 -13.19
CA HIS A 21 -13.89 16.31 -12.53
C HIS A 21 -13.19 15.47 -13.59
N THR A 22 -12.20 16.05 -14.24
CA THR A 22 -11.21 15.28 -14.96
C THR A 22 -10.51 14.44 -13.89
N ASN A 23 -10.69 13.11 -13.94
CA ASN A 23 -10.00 12.15 -13.10
C ASN A 23 -8.54 12.02 -13.55
N ASP A 24 -7.84 13.11 -13.74
CA ASP A 24 -6.46 13.11 -14.20
C ASP A 24 -5.53 12.79 -13.02
N SER A 25 -5.19 11.51 -12.91
CA SER A 25 -4.13 11.06 -12.02
C SER A 25 -2.76 11.30 -12.68
N VAL A 26 -1.78 11.69 -11.89
CA VAL A 26 -0.40 11.83 -12.35
C VAL A 26 0.33 10.51 -12.16
N LYS A 27 0.90 9.98 -13.23
CA LYS A 27 1.63 8.71 -13.26
C LYS A 27 3.13 8.88 -13.10
N PHE A 28 3.69 8.07 -12.20
CA PHE A 28 5.12 7.86 -12.00
C PHE A 28 5.46 6.43 -12.38
N GLN A 29 6.11 6.25 -13.52
CA GLN A 29 6.60 4.95 -13.94
C GLN A 29 8.07 4.82 -13.53
N PHE A 30 8.44 3.71 -12.94
CA PHE A 30 9.80 3.42 -12.47
C PHE A 30 10.49 2.45 -13.41
N ASP A 31 11.80 2.66 -13.56
CA ASP A 31 12.64 1.89 -14.47
C ASP A 31 13.46 0.87 -13.66
N SER A 32 13.19 -0.40 -13.85
CA SER A 32 13.85 -1.52 -13.16
C SER A 32 15.34 -1.67 -13.50
N LYS A 33 15.81 -1.01 -14.55
CA LYS A 33 17.24 -0.97 -14.91
C LYS A 33 18.05 0.02 -14.08
N LYS A 34 17.37 0.86 -13.27
CA LYS A 34 18.01 1.89 -12.44
C LYS A 34 18.07 1.45 -10.99
N ILE A 35 19.21 1.71 -10.32
CA ILE A 35 19.34 1.52 -8.87
C ILE A 35 18.37 2.44 -8.11
N VAL A 36 18.16 3.66 -8.61
CA VAL A 36 17.16 4.60 -8.09
C VAL A 36 16.41 5.19 -9.28
N SER A 37 15.12 5.01 -9.28
CA SER A 37 14.22 5.60 -10.27
C SER A 37 13.25 6.54 -9.55
N GLY A 38 12.94 7.70 -10.13
CA GLY A 38 12.02 8.64 -9.53
C GLY A 38 11.84 9.92 -10.36
N LYS A 39 10.85 10.70 -9.94
CA LYS A 39 10.48 11.96 -10.59
C LYS A 39 9.94 12.94 -9.54
N LYS A 40 10.16 14.22 -9.78
CA LYS A 40 9.49 15.32 -9.08
C LYS A 40 8.45 15.95 -10.00
N ILE A 41 7.34 16.37 -9.43
CA ILE A 41 6.25 17.07 -10.12
C ILE A 41 5.88 18.29 -9.28
N ALA A 42 5.58 19.40 -9.92
CA ALA A 42 5.14 20.59 -9.22
C ALA A 42 3.77 20.37 -8.56
N ILE A 43 3.61 20.84 -7.32
CA ILE A 43 2.32 20.72 -6.59
C ILE A 43 1.19 21.34 -7.40
N LYS A 44 1.43 22.47 -8.06
CA LYS A 44 0.43 23.16 -8.90
C LYS A 44 -0.13 22.30 -10.04
N ASP A 45 0.62 21.27 -10.48
CA ASP A 45 0.19 20.39 -11.58
C ASP A 45 -0.79 19.30 -11.08
N ILE A 46 -0.83 19.06 -9.77
CA ILE A 46 -1.69 18.04 -9.14
C ILE A 46 -2.80 18.69 -8.32
N ALA A 47 -2.46 19.74 -7.59
CA ALA A 47 -3.34 20.42 -6.64
C ALA A 47 -3.11 21.94 -6.67
N PRO A 48 -3.49 22.62 -7.77
CA PRO A 48 -3.20 24.04 -7.99
C PRO A 48 -3.84 24.97 -6.96
N GLN A 49 -4.83 24.48 -6.22
CA GLN A 49 -5.52 25.21 -5.16
C GLN A 49 -4.76 25.27 -3.84
N LEU A 50 -3.70 24.48 -3.67
CA LEU A 50 -2.96 24.45 -2.42
C LEU A 50 -2.02 25.67 -2.31
N PRO A 51 -1.88 26.25 -1.10
CA PRO A 51 -0.87 27.28 -0.86
C PRO A 51 0.53 26.68 -0.92
N THR A 52 1.54 27.53 -1.03
CA THR A 52 2.95 27.14 -0.92
C THR A 52 3.45 27.13 0.53
N ASP A 53 2.72 27.76 1.44
CA ASP A 53 2.99 27.72 2.87
C ASP A 53 2.03 26.76 3.56
N TRP A 54 2.61 25.70 4.16
CA TRP A 54 1.88 24.64 4.83
C TRP A 54 2.02 24.68 6.35
N ASP A 55 2.70 25.67 6.91
CA ASP A 55 2.99 25.72 8.34
C ASP A 55 1.74 25.87 9.23
N GLU A 56 0.65 26.41 8.69
CA GLU A 56 -0.64 26.51 9.37
C GLU A 56 -1.46 25.21 9.39
N TYR A 57 -1.00 24.16 8.69
CA TYR A 57 -1.71 22.89 8.59
C TYR A 57 -1.00 21.81 9.41
N ASP A 58 -1.76 20.86 9.90
CA ASP A 58 -1.25 19.75 10.73
C ASP A 58 -1.15 18.44 9.98
N TYR A 59 -1.90 18.30 8.88
CA TYR A 59 -1.96 17.05 8.11
C TYR A 59 -1.94 17.29 6.61
N VAL A 60 -1.27 16.37 5.89
CA VAL A 60 -1.41 16.22 4.46
C VAL A 60 -2.04 14.85 4.16
N THR A 61 -3.09 14.84 3.34
CA THR A 61 -3.73 13.62 2.85
C THR A 61 -3.40 13.44 1.38
N ILE A 62 -2.87 12.28 1.04
CA ILE A 62 -2.47 11.93 -0.33
C ILE A 62 -3.28 10.71 -0.75
N GLU A 63 -3.86 10.77 -1.94
CA GLU A 63 -4.56 9.64 -2.53
C GLU A 63 -3.74 9.08 -3.68
N PHE A 64 -3.35 7.83 -3.56
CA PHE A 64 -2.47 7.18 -4.53
C PHE A 64 -2.84 5.72 -4.76
N ARG A 65 -2.37 5.18 -5.88
CA ARG A 65 -2.45 3.77 -6.24
C ARG A 65 -1.07 3.30 -6.70
N SER A 66 -0.65 2.12 -6.22
CA SER A 66 0.60 1.49 -6.62
C SER A 66 0.33 0.15 -7.28
N THR A 67 1.05 -0.20 -8.33
CA THR A 67 0.97 -1.54 -8.96
C THR A 67 1.82 -2.58 -8.23
N THR A 68 2.55 -2.18 -7.18
CA THR A 68 3.48 -3.05 -6.45
C THR A 68 3.39 -2.81 -4.95
N PRO A 69 3.61 -3.84 -4.11
CA PRO A 69 3.80 -3.66 -2.68
C PRO A 69 5.21 -3.16 -2.32
N GLN A 70 6.09 -2.92 -3.29
CA GLN A 70 7.44 -2.44 -3.01
C GLN A 70 7.44 -1.10 -2.29
N ARG A 71 8.47 -0.90 -1.47
CA ARG A 71 8.68 0.36 -0.75
C ARG A 71 9.07 1.47 -1.70
N PHE A 72 8.52 2.64 -1.50
CA PHE A 72 8.87 3.86 -2.22
C PHE A 72 9.08 5.02 -1.24
N GLN A 73 9.74 6.07 -1.69
CA GLN A 73 9.89 7.31 -0.96
C GLN A 73 9.01 8.38 -1.59
N LEU A 74 8.33 9.12 -0.73
CA LEU A 74 7.54 10.28 -1.10
C LEU A 74 8.02 11.46 -0.26
N GLY A 75 8.25 12.61 -0.88
CA GLY A 75 8.73 13.78 -0.19
C GLY A 75 8.34 15.09 -0.85
N PHE A 76 8.60 16.17 -0.14
CA PHE A 76 8.31 17.52 -0.57
C PHE A 76 9.60 18.35 -0.65
N THR A 77 9.69 19.21 -1.64
CA THR A 77 10.70 20.26 -1.71
C THR A 77 10.13 21.51 -1.06
N THR A 78 10.89 22.09 -0.14
CA THR A 78 10.54 23.31 0.61
C THR A 78 11.72 24.26 0.59
N ASP A 79 11.57 25.47 1.12
CA ASP A 79 12.67 26.41 1.32
C ASP A 79 13.79 25.82 2.21
N SER A 80 13.42 24.94 3.16
CA SER A 80 14.36 24.25 4.04
C SER A 80 15.12 23.11 3.32
N GLY A 81 14.65 22.67 2.17
CA GLY A 81 15.21 21.58 1.36
C GLY A 81 14.24 20.44 1.15
N TYR A 82 14.73 19.31 0.63
CA TYR A 82 13.93 18.13 0.37
C TYR A 82 13.93 17.19 1.56
N ASN A 83 12.76 16.74 1.97
CA ASN A 83 12.57 15.68 2.95
C ASN A 83 11.65 14.59 2.41
N GLU A 84 11.74 13.39 2.96
CA GLU A 84 10.98 12.27 2.44
C GLU A 84 10.60 11.25 3.53
N LEU A 85 9.52 10.54 3.26
CA LEU A 85 9.05 9.39 4.01
C LEU A 85 9.23 8.14 3.17
N ARG A 86 9.47 7.01 3.82
CA ARG A 86 9.38 5.71 3.19
C ARG A 86 7.98 5.14 3.41
N LEU A 87 7.34 4.78 2.33
CA LEU A 87 5.98 4.25 2.30
C LEU A 87 5.96 2.86 1.68
N ILE A 88 4.93 2.11 2.03
CA ILE A 88 4.58 0.84 1.38
C ILE A 88 3.06 0.79 1.22
N SER A 89 2.59 0.31 0.07
CA SER A 89 1.18 -0.01 -0.11
C SER A 89 0.98 -1.50 0.09
N TYR A 90 0.12 -1.88 1.04
CA TYR A 90 -0.20 -3.29 1.27
C TYR A 90 -1.24 -3.85 0.30
N VAL A 91 -1.93 -2.97 -0.42
CA VAL A 91 -2.97 -3.35 -1.38
C VAL A 91 -2.60 -2.79 -2.76
N PRO A 92 -1.82 -3.53 -3.55
CA PRO A 92 -1.53 -3.14 -4.92
C PRO A 92 -2.80 -2.94 -5.75
N ASN A 93 -2.73 -2.03 -6.71
CA ASN A 93 -3.80 -1.68 -7.63
C ASN A 93 -5.05 -1.03 -7.02
N ALA A 94 -5.16 -0.92 -5.69
CA ALA A 94 -6.23 -0.19 -5.03
C ALA A 94 -5.85 1.28 -4.77
N TRP A 95 -6.84 2.17 -4.80
CA TRP A 95 -6.67 3.55 -4.36
C TRP A 95 -6.59 3.60 -2.83
N ASN A 96 -5.52 4.19 -2.33
CA ASN A 96 -5.24 4.35 -0.92
C ASN A 96 -5.24 5.84 -0.56
N LYS A 97 -5.87 6.20 0.55
CA LYS A 97 -5.72 7.53 1.17
C LYS A 97 -4.78 7.42 2.35
N LEU A 98 -3.71 8.18 2.32
CA LEU A 98 -2.74 8.27 3.40
C LEU A 98 -2.77 9.68 3.99
N THR A 99 -3.07 9.78 5.27
CA THR A 99 -2.95 11.02 6.03
C THR A 99 -1.67 11.00 6.84
N ILE A 100 -0.83 12.00 6.63
CA ILE A 100 0.48 12.12 7.27
C ILE A 100 0.47 13.36 8.14
N PRO A 101 0.78 13.28 9.44
CA PRO A 101 1.00 14.45 10.27
C PRO A 101 2.21 15.23 9.77
N LEU A 102 2.02 16.52 9.48
CA LEU A 102 3.07 17.40 8.92
C LEU A 102 4.21 17.66 9.92
N ARG A 103 3.96 17.47 11.22
CA ARG A 103 5.01 17.52 12.27
C ARG A 103 6.21 16.61 11.94
N PHE A 104 6.01 15.50 11.25
CA PHE A 104 7.10 14.60 10.84
C PHE A 104 8.03 15.19 9.80
N PHE A 105 7.59 16.19 9.06
CA PHE A 105 8.42 16.93 8.13
C PHE A 105 9.10 18.14 8.79
N ARG A 106 8.54 18.67 9.88
CA ARG A 106 9.07 19.83 10.62
C ARG A 106 10.08 19.44 11.67
N GLU A 107 9.84 18.37 12.40
CA GLU A 107 10.57 17.98 13.59
C GLU A 107 11.19 16.59 13.46
N LEU A 108 12.26 16.35 14.19
CA LEU A 108 12.76 14.99 14.37
C LEU A 108 11.83 14.26 15.35
N PRO A 109 11.39 13.04 15.02
CA PRO A 109 10.65 12.24 15.98
C PRO A 109 11.51 11.99 17.20
N VAL A 110 10.99 12.31 18.38
CA VAL A 110 11.71 12.20 19.65
C VAL A 110 11.84 10.75 20.10
N ALA A 111 10.96 9.85 19.62
CA ALA A 111 10.99 8.46 20.02
C ALA A 111 10.47 7.53 18.90
N LYS A 112 11.00 6.29 18.87
CA LYS A 112 10.57 5.25 17.93
C LYS A 112 9.07 4.92 18.04
N HIS A 113 8.48 5.02 19.22
CA HIS A 113 7.06 4.75 19.43
C HIS A 113 6.14 5.79 18.79
N ASP A 114 6.59 7.03 18.58
CA ASP A 114 5.80 8.02 17.85
C ASP A 114 5.62 7.63 16.38
N ILE A 115 6.67 7.06 15.79
CA ILE A 115 6.61 6.51 14.44
C ILE A 115 5.75 5.25 14.40
N ALA A 116 5.90 4.38 15.41
CA ALA A 116 5.10 3.17 15.52
C ALA A 116 3.62 3.47 15.74
N ALA A 117 3.27 4.47 16.57
CA ALA A 117 1.91 4.92 16.76
C ALA A 117 1.27 5.42 15.44
N THR A 118 2.04 6.13 14.63
CA THR A 118 1.58 6.60 13.32
C THR A 118 1.44 5.46 12.32
N SER A 119 2.32 4.45 12.38
CA SER A 119 2.24 3.27 11.52
C SER A 119 1.11 2.31 11.91
N ASN A 120 0.67 2.35 13.15
CA ASN A 120 -0.43 1.52 13.67
C ASN A 120 -1.81 2.17 13.50
N GLN A 121 -1.89 3.35 12.94
CA GLN A 121 -3.19 3.89 12.58
C GLN A 121 -3.80 3.01 11.48
N PRO A 122 -5.12 2.74 11.52
CA PRO A 122 -5.80 1.82 10.58
C PRO A 122 -5.86 2.35 9.14
N ARG A 123 -4.92 3.19 8.77
CA ARG A 123 -4.84 3.87 7.49
C ARG A 123 -3.85 3.19 6.55
N ILE A 124 -3.82 1.90 6.53
CA ILE A 124 -3.52 1.03 5.39
C ILE A 124 -2.25 1.31 4.60
N THR A 125 -1.38 2.09 5.11
CA THR A 125 -0.05 2.28 4.56
C THR A 125 0.90 2.25 5.71
N GLY A 126 1.50 1.10 5.92
CA GLY A 126 2.45 0.91 6.99
C GLY A 126 3.73 1.67 6.76
N TRP A 127 4.58 1.76 7.69
CA TRP A 127 5.96 2.21 7.69
C TRP A 127 6.21 3.64 7.20
N ILE A 128 6.31 4.52 8.16
CA ILE A 128 6.90 5.84 7.96
C ILE A 128 8.34 5.78 8.50
N ASN A 129 9.31 5.80 7.60
CA ASN A 129 10.70 6.02 7.95
C ASN A 129 11.14 7.34 7.33
N LEU A 130 11.63 8.24 8.15
CA LEU A 130 11.89 9.62 7.79
C LEU A 130 13.32 9.81 7.30
N GLY A 131 13.49 10.55 6.22
CA GLY A 131 14.76 10.96 5.65
C GLY A 131 14.76 12.43 5.26
N GLY A 132 15.95 12.98 4.96
CA GLY A 132 16.11 14.34 4.46
C GLY A 132 16.15 15.41 5.54
N LYS A 133 16.05 16.67 5.10
CA LYS A 133 16.07 17.86 5.94
C LYS A 133 14.67 18.16 6.46
N ARG A 134 14.60 18.59 7.71
CA ARG A 134 13.38 19.04 8.37
C ARG A 134 13.43 20.52 8.65
N GLY A 135 12.26 21.11 8.77
CA GLY A 135 12.12 22.51 9.04
C GLY A 135 10.74 23.03 8.66
N PRO A 136 10.55 24.36 8.64
CA PRO A 136 9.32 24.99 8.18
C PRO A 136 8.91 24.45 6.81
N LEU A 137 7.61 24.29 6.62
CA LEU A 137 7.01 23.83 5.36
C LEU A 137 6.57 25.04 4.52
N THR A 138 7.47 26.02 4.36
CA THR A 138 7.33 27.16 3.49
C THR A 138 7.92 26.87 2.10
N GLY A 139 7.42 27.53 1.07
CA GLY A 139 7.89 27.35 -0.30
C GLY A 139 7.70 25.92 -0.83
N VAL A 140 6.65 25.22 -0.41
CA VAL A 140 6.35 23.87 -0.90
C VAL A 140 5.98 23.95 -2.38
N ASP A 141 6.88 23.52 -3.24
CA ASP A 141 6.77 23.67 -4.68
C ASP A 141 6.52 22.34 -5.42
N SER A 142 7.10 21.26 -4.94
CA SER A 142 7.05 19.98 -5.64
C SER A 142 6.93 18.77 -4.72
N ILE A 143 6.29 17.72 -5.24
CA ILE A 143 6.29 16.38 -4.67
C ILE A 143 7.23 15.49 -5.47
N GLY A 144 8.08 14.75 -4.77
CA GLY A 144 8.97 13.76 -5.36
C GLY A 144 8.56 12.35 -4.96
N ILE A 145 8.55 11.44 -5.93
CA ILE A 145 8.39 10.01 -5.65
C ILE A 145 9.57 9.27 -6.27
N ARG A 146 10.18 8.40 -5.48
CA ARG A 146 11.30 7.56 -5.94
C ARG A 146 11.24 6.16 -5.35
N MET A 147 11.84 5.21 -6.06
CA MET A 147 11.96 3.81 -5.66
C MET A 147 13.39 3.34 -5.86
N ARG A 148 13.91 2.55 -4.92
CA ARG A 148 15.22 1.89 -5.06
C ARG A 148 15.02 0.49 -5.59
N ALA A 149 15.85 0.12 -6.56
CA ALA A 149 15.83 -1.18 -7.23
C ALA A 149 14.39 -1.64 -7.56
N PRO A 150 13.65 -0.85 -8.36
CA PRO A 150 12.28 -1.23 -8.72
C PRO A 150 12.29 -2.55 -9.50
N ILE A 151 11.31 -3.41 -9.23
CA ILE A 151 11.11 -4.69 -9.92
C ILE A 151 9.91 -4.54 -10.85
N ASP A 152 10.02 -5.07 -12.07
CA ASP A 152 8.94 -5.12 -13.08
C ASP A 152 8.36 -3.76 -13.52
N ASN A 153 9.18 -2.70 -13.49
CA ASN A 153 8.78 -1.35 -13.91
C ASN A 153 7.46 -0.86 -13.29
N PRO A 154 7.34 -0.85 -11.96
CA PRO A 154 6.08 -0.51 -11.32
C PRO A 154 5.65 0.93 -11.58
N THR A 155 4.38 1.19 -11.33
CA THR A 155 3.76 2.52 -11.47
C THR A 155 3.14 2.96 -10.15
N ILE A 156 3.30 4.24 -9.80
CA ILE A 156 2.52 4.90 -8.76
C ILE A 156 1.73 6.02 -9.42
N GLU A 157 0.45 6.09 -9.11
CA GLU A 157 -0.44 7.14 -9.56
C GLU A 157 -0.86 7.98 -8.36
N LEU A 158 -0.84 9.31 -8.51
CA LEU A 158 -1.39 10.27 -7.55
C LEU A 158 -2.65 10.89 -8.14
N ARG A 159 -3.72 10.94 -7.33
CA ARG A 159 -5.00 11.53 -7.73
C ARG A 159 -5.29 12.83 -7.00
N SER A 160 -4.92 12.94 -5.74
CA SER A 160 -5.16 14.16 -4.96
C SER A 160 -4.15 14.38 -3.85
N ILE A 161 -3.97 15.65 -3.49
CA ILE A 161 -3.26 16.11 -2.30
C ILE A 161 -4.17 17.12 -1.62
N ALA A 162 -4.38 17.00 -0.31
CA ALA A 162 -5.18 17.91 0.49
C ALA A 162 -4.50 18.21 1.82
N LEU A 163 -4.73 19.40 2.35
CA LEU A 163 -4.24 19.85 3.66
C LEU A 163 -5.40 20.02 4.62
N SER A 164 -5.16 19.74 5.91
CA SER A 164 -6.14 19.96 6.97
C SER A 164 -5.46 20.33 8.29
N LYS A 165 -6.18 21.09 9.14
CA LYS A 165 -5.78 21.38 10.54
C LYS A 165 -6.19 20.21 11.44
N ASP A 166 -7.35 19.65 11.20
CA ASP A 166 -7.86 18.50 11.96
C ASP A 166 -7.43 17.20 11.31
N ASP A 167 -7.18 16.18 12.13
CA ASP A 167 -7.01 14.82 11.65
C ASP A 167 -8.30 14.35 10.96
N PRO A 168 -8.29 14.05 9.66
CA PRO A 168 -9.47 13.56 8.98
C PRO A 168 -9.99 12.24 9.57
N GLY A 169 -9.19 11.54 10.37
CA GLY A 169 -9.57 10.29 11.00
C GLY A 169 -9.96 9.23 9.98
N ASP A 170 -10.92 8.40 10.34
CA ASP A 170 -11.46 7.35 9.47
C ASP A 170 -12.70 7.81 8.68
N ARG A 171 -12.95 9.13 8.61
CA ARG A 171 -14.11 9.68 7.89
C ARG A 171 -14.15 9.29 6.41
N TYR A 172 -12.98 9.08 5.80
CA TYR A 172 -12.89 8.61 4.42
C TYR A 172 -13.38 7.15 4.25
N LEU A 173 -13.53 6.39 5.32
CA LEU A 173 -14.12 5.06 5.29
C LEU A 173 -15.63 5.10 5.11
N GLU A 174 -16.26 6.29 5.24
CA GLU A 174 -17.71 6.50 5.08
C GLU A 174 -18.54 5.50 5.90
N ASN A 175 -18.07 5.15 7.10
CA ASN A 175 -18.66 4.11 7.97
C ASN A 175 -18.69 2.71 7.36
N LYS A 176 -17.91 2.45 6.31
CA LYS A 176 -17.72 1.12 5.73
C LYS A 176 -16.53 0.42 6.38
N PRO A 177 -16.59 -0.89 6.59
CA PRO A 177 -15.40 -1.63 7.03
C PRO A 177 -14.32 -1.54 5.97
N ALA A 178 -13.07 -1.39 6.40
CA ALA A 178 -11.92 -1.34 5.50
C ALA A 178 -11.73 -2.66 4.73
N PHE A 179 -12.16 -3.76 5.34
CA PHE A 179 -12.11 -5.10 4.75
C PHE A 179 -13.52 -5.68 4.66
N ASP A 180 -13.77 -6.40 3.59
CA ASP A 180 -15.02 -7.13 3.38
C ASP A 180 -15.02 -8.48 4.12
N LYS A 181 -16.09 -9.27 3.92
CA LYS A 181 -16.24 -10.61 4.53
C LYS A 181 -15.22 -11.64 4.03
N PHE A 182 -14.53 -11.37 2.94
CA PHE A 182 -13.46 -12.21 2.39
C PHE A 182 -12.06 -11.75 2.82
N GLY A 183 -11.97 -10.74 3.71
CA GLY A 183 -10.69 -10.16 4.15
C GLY A 183 -10.03 -9.26 3.12
N GLN A 184 -10.73 -8.85 2.08
CA GLN A 184 -10.22 -8.02 1.00
C GLN A 184 -10.50 -6.54 1.25
N TRP A 185 -9.65 -5.68 0.65
CA TRP A 185 -9.84 -4.24 0.69
C TRP A 185 -11.19 -3.84 0.09
N ASN A 186 -12.03 -3.20 0.91
CA ASN A 186 -13.43 -2.94 0.59
C ASN A 186 -13.68 -1.58 -0.10
N LEU A 187 -12.70 -0.67 -0.03
CA LEU A 187 -12.87 0.71 -0.52
C LEU A 187 -12.40 0.91 -1.97
N GLY A 188 -12.17 -0.14 -2.72
CA GLY A 188 -11.76 -0.08 -4.12
C GLY A 188 -11.90 -1.41 -4.82
N ASP A 189 -11.92 -1.33 -6.15
CA ASP A 189 -11.89 -2.49 -7.04
C ASP A 189 -10.47 -2.69 -7.55
N TYR A 190 -10.07 -3.93 -7.72
CA TYR A 190 -8.77 -4.34 -8.25
C TYR A 190 -8.87 -5.73 -8.87
N GLU A 191 -7.93 -6.07 -9.71
CA GLU A 191 -7.86 -7.36 -10.37
C GLU A 191 -7.75 -8.50 -9.35
N GLY A 192 -8.52 -9.56 -9.53
CA GLY A 192 -8.57 -10.71 -8.61
C GLY A 192 -9.44 -10.51 -7.36
N LYS A 193 -10.19 -9.40 -7.26
CA LYS A 193 -11.12 -9.20 -6.14
C LYS A 193 -12.31 -10.15 -6.25
N ILE A 194 -12.63 -10.81 -5.14
CA ILE A 194 -13.77 -11.73 -4.99
C ILE A 194 -15.02 -10.96 -4.59
N TYR A 195 -16.11 -11.17 -5.26
CA TYR A 195 -17.38 -10.49 -5.00
C TYR A 195 -18.47 -11.41 -4.45
N SER A 196 -18.33 -12.73 -4.63
CA SER A 196 -19.32 -13.71 -4.15
C SER A 196 -18.67 -15.00 -3.68
N GLU A 197 -19.42 -15.76 -2.87
CA GLU A 197 -18.97 -17.07 -2.39
C GLU A 197 -18.83 -18.09 -3.53
N GLU A 198 -19.71 -18.00 -4.52
CA GLU A 198 -19.66 -18.86 -5.70
C GLU A 198 -18.39 -18.59 -6.53
N GLN A 199 -17.98 -17.32 -6.65
CA GLN A 199 -16.72 -16.97 -7.30
C GLN A 199 -15.54 -17.55 -6.52
N LEU A 200 -15.51 -17.39 -5.20
CA LEU A 200 -14.45 -17.93 -4.35
C LEU A 200 -14.34 -19.45 -4.46
N GLN A 201 -15.48 -20.16 -4.42
CA GLN A 201 -15.49 -21.62 -4.58
C GLN A 201 -14.98 -22.06 -5.94
N LYS A 202 -15.34 -21.32 -7.00
CA LYS A 202 -14.87 -21.61 -8.36
C LYS A 202 -13.35 -21.44 -8.46
N GLU A 203 -12.80 -20.38 -7.89
CA GLU A 203 -11.34 -20.14 -7.88
C GLU A 203 -10.61 -21.22 -7.09
N TRP A 204 -11.10 -21.61 -5.92
CA TRP A 204 -10.50 -22.71 -5.15
C TRP A 204 -10.51 -24.04 -5.90
N LEU A 205 -11.59 -24.38 -6.60
CA LEU A 205 -11.65 -25.59 -7.41
C LEU A 205 -10.65 -25.54 -8.58
N GLN A 206 -10.47 -24.38 -9.17
CA GLN A 206 -9.47 -24.19 -10.22
C GLN A 206 -8.04 -24.33 -9.66
N GLU A 207 -7.73 -23.69 -8.53
CA GLU A 207 -6.44 -23.79 -7.85
C GLU A 207 -6.15 -25.24 -7.44
N GLU A 208 -7.14 -25.97 -6.92
CA GLU A 208 -6.98 -27.39 -6.58
C GLU A 208 -6.58 -28.22 -7.79
N THR A 209 -7.15 -27.96 -8.95
CA THR A 209 -6.79 -28.62 -10.20
C THR A 209 -5.35 -28.30 -10.61
N GLU A 210 -4.96 -27.03 -10.53
CA GLU A 210 -3.59 -26.58 -10.86
C GLU A 210 -2.55 -27.18 -9.89
N ILE A 211 -2.86 -27.24 -8.59
CA ILE A 211 -1.97 -27.86 -7.59
C ILE A 211 -1.76 -29.35 -7.86
N ASN A 212 -2.79 -30.06 -8.26
CA ASN A 212 -2.69 -31.49 -8.59
C ASN A 212 -1.85 -31.77 -9.84
N GLU A 213 -1.66 -30.78 -10.68
CA GLU A 213 -0.79 -30.83 -11.88
C GLU A 213 0.67 -30.48 -11.58
N THR A 214 0.97 -29.95 -10.37
CA THR A 214 2.33 -29.58 -9.99
C THR A 214 3.21 -30.79 -9.77
N GLU A 215 4.50 -30.66 -10.11
CA GLU A 215 5.49 -31.71 -9.93
C GLU A 215 5.57 -32.16 -8.45
N ASN A 216 5.63 -33.45 -8.23
CA ASN A 216 5.96 -34.02 -6.92
C ASN A 216 7.42 -33.67 -6.60
N PHE A 217 7.65 -32.74 -5.66
CA PHE A 217 8.98 -32.31 -5.23
C PHE A 217 9.80 -33.42 -4.51
N ASN A 218 9.34 -34.64 -4.56
CA ASN A 218 10.02 -35.79 -3.93
C ASN A 218 10.12 -35.64 -2.40
N TYR A 219 9.06 -35.13 -1.79
CA TYR A 219 8.93 -35.00 -0.34
C TYR A 219 7.97 -36.04 0.26
N SER A 220 8.28 -36.47 1.48
CA SER A 220 7.36 -37.25 2.31
C SER A 220 6.16 -36.39 2.72
N ARG A 221 5.13 -37.03 3.29
CA ARG A 221 3.98 -36.32 3.88
C ARG A 221 4.34 -35.34 4.99
N TYR A 222 5.53 -35.39 5.52
CA TYR A 222 6.06 -34.46 6.52
C TYR A 222 7.08 -33.47 5.94
N GLY A 223 7.30 -33.49 4.64
CA GLY A 223 8.28 -32.63 3.98
C GLY A 223 9.70 -33.16 4.01
N GLY A 224 9.90 -34.43 4.41
CA GLY A 224 11.21 -35.07 4.38
C GLY A 224 11.62 -35.45 2.96
N TYR A 225 12.91 -35.42 2.67
CA TYR A 225 13.48 -35.75 1.37
C TYR A 225 13.48 -37.27 1.11
N LEU A 226 12.62 -37.73 0.21
CA LEU A 226 12.36 -39.17 -0.04
C LEU A 226 13.60 -40.00 -0.45
N ASN A 227 14.62 -39.33 -1.03
CA ASN A 227 15.83 -40.06 -1.47
C ASN A 227 16.84 -40.37 -0.35
N LYS A 228 16.63 -39.85 0.88
CA LYS A 228 17.48 -40.13 2.02
C LYS A 228 16.66 -40.52 3.23
N ARG A 229 16.83 -41.77 3.67
CA ARG A 229 16.06 -42.33 4.78
C ARG A 229 16.97 -43.04 5.79
N VAL A 230 16.70 -42.85 7.07
CA VAL A 230 17.25 -43.54 8.21
C VAL A 230 16.14 -44.33 8.94
N LYS A 231 16.41 -44.85 10.10
CA LYS A 231 15.42 -45.63 10.88
C LYS A 231 14.23 -44.70 11.26
N SER A 232 13.02 -45.14 10.91
CA SER A 232 11.78 -44.50 11.38
C SER A 232 11.58 -44.67 12.87
N THR A 233 11.11 -43.63 13.58
CA THR A 233 10.80 -43.71 15.02
C THR A 233 9.37 -43.23 15.34
N GLY A 234 8.63 -42.75 14.35
CA GLY A 234 7.30 -42.22 14.55
C GLY A 234 7.26 -40.77 15.10
N PHE A 235 8.43 -40.17 15.35
CA PHE A 235 8.55 -38.81 15.89
C PHE A 235 9.61 -38.01 15.14
N PHE A 236 9.46 -36.68 15.10
CA PHE A 236 10.54 -35.78 14.68
C PHE A 236 11.69 -35.85 15.68
N ARG A 237 12.91 -35.92 15.17
CA ARG A 237 14.12 -35.97 15.98
C ARG A 237 15.31 -35.38 15.26
N THR A 238 16.39 -35.15 15.99
CA THR A 238 17.71 -34.85 15.44
C THR A 238 18.59 -36.05 15.44
N GLU A 239 19.44 -36.20 14.43
CA GLU A 239 20.43 -37.28 14.32
C GLU A 239 21.68 -36.75 13.62
N GLN A 240 22.85 -37.19 14.06
CA GLN A 240 24.10 -36.85 13.39
C GLN A 240 24.39 -37.92 12.32
N ILE A 241 24.52 -37.45 11.07
CA ILE A 241 24.81 -38.30 9.90
C ILE A 241 25.97 -37.62 9.15
N ASP A 242 27.06 -38.33 8.90
CA ASP A 242 28.24 -37.83 8.18
C ASP A 242 28.74 -36.50 8.75
N ASP A 243 28.93 -36.42 10.07
CA ASP A 243 29.38 -35.23 10.83
C ASP A 243 28.48 -34.01 10.77
N ARG A 244 27.24 -34.15 10.26
CA ARG A 244 26.22 -33.07 10.25
C ARG A 244 25.00 -33.47 11.06
N TRP A 245 24.44 -32.48 11.75
CA TRP A 245 23.14 -32.63 12.39
C TRP A 245 22.01 -32.43 11.38
N TRP A 246 21.08 -33.38 11.39
CA TRP A 246 19.88 -33.35 10.56
C TRP A 246 18.63 -33.45 11.42
N LEU A 247 17.56 -32.80 10.95
CA LEU A 247 16.22 -33.14 11.40
C LEU A 247 15.75 -34.37 10.62
N ILE A 248 15.10 -35.28 11.32
CA ILE A 248 14.52 -36.51 10.74
C ILE A 248 13.03 -36.49 11.00
N ASP A 249 12.24 -36.73 9.97
CA ASP A 249 10.78 -36.82 10.10
C ASP A 249 10.34 -38.17 10.75
N PRO A 250 9.05 -38.31 11.14
CA PRO A 250 8.55 -39.53 11.76
C PRO A 250 8.75 -40.79 10.92
N ASP A 251 8.76 -40.69 9.61
CA ASP A 251 8.94 -41.81 8.69
C ASP A 251 10.42 -42.10 8.39
N GLY A 252 11.33 -41.30 8.96
CA GLY A 252 12.78 -41.52 8.88
C GLY A 252 13.47 -40.78 7.74
N TYR A 253 12.82 -39.85 7.08
CA TYR A 253 13.43 -39.07 6.02
C TYR A 253 14.14 -37.83 6.57
N LEU A 254 15.24 -37.43 5.92
CA LEU A 254 15.95 -36.21 6.25
C LEU A 254 15.03 -35.03 5.96
N PHE A 255 14.86 -34.15 6.94
CA PHE A 255 13.87 -33.10 6.93
C PHE A 255 14.53 -31.71 7.12
N LEU A 256 14.16 -30.78 6.31
CA LEU A 256 14.52 -29.36 6.48
C LEU A 256 13.29 -28.60 6.98
N SER A 257 13.34 -28.11 8.21
CA SER A 257 12.26 -27.28 8.74
C SER A 257 12.25 -25.92 8.06
N TYR A 258 11.30 -25.69 7.20
CA TYR A 258 11.02 -24.39 6.63
C TYR A 258 9.51 -24.13 6.71
N GLY A 259 9.15 -22.89 6.73
CA GLY A 259 7.74 -22.49 6.82
C GLY A 259 7.57 -21.01 6.57
N VAL A 260 6.33 -20.62 6.38
CA VAL A 260 5.94 -19.20 6.31
C VAL A 260 5.80 -18.68 7.74
N ASP A 261 6.57 -17.66 8.08
CA ASP A 261 6.53 -17.00 9.37
C ASP A 261 5.66 -15.74 9.31
N CYS A 262 5.04 -15.38 10.45
CA CYS A 262 4.26 -14.16 10.61
C CYS A 262 3.06 -14.04 9.65
N VAL A 263 2.36 -15.13 9.40
CA VAL A 263 1.09 -15.12 8.68
C VAL A 263 0.01 -14.59 9.63
N GLU A 264 -0.17 -13.28 9.67
CA GLU A 264 -1.24 -12.62 10.40
C GLU A 264 -2.25 -12.02 9.42
N ILE A 265 -3.54 -12.17 9.70
CA ILE A 265 -4.60 -11.51 8.93
C ILE A 265 -4.38 -9.99 9.01
N GLY A 266 -4.24 -9.34 7.86
CA GLY A 266 -3.95 -7.90 7.75
C GLY A 266 -2.48 -7.52 7.88
N ARG A 267 -1.59 -8.48 8.08
CA ARG A 267 -0.14 -8.32 7.96
C ARG A 267 0.43 -9.26 6.91
N ALA A 268 0.06 -9.11 5.68
CA ALA A 268 0.90 -9.57 4.58
C ALA A 268 2.17 -8.69 4.56
N SER A 269 2.93 -8.69 5.63
CA SER A 269 4.27 -8.16 5.60
C SER A 269 5.13 -9.25 4.99
N CYS A 270 5.26 -9.25 3.69
CA CYS A 270 6.44 -9.81 3.08
C CYS A 270 7.63 -9.10 3.73
N ARG A 271 8.21 -9.69 4.75
CA ARG A 271 9.57 -9.39 5.14
C ARG A 271 10.46 -9.96 4.05
N GLU A 272 10.55 -9.30 2.94
CA GLU A 272 11.75 -9.39 2.13
C GLU A 272 12.89 -8.79 2.95
N ARG A 273 13.51 -9.60 3.77
CA ARG A 273 14.87 -9.39 4.18
C ARG A 273 15.74 -10.07 3.15
N VAL A 274 16.24 -9.31 2.24
CA VAL A 274 17.48 -9.61 1.53
C VAL A 274 18.60 -8.89 2.27
#